data_ea9a3fd2b83b50ac4f9c259a7a2b0efb
#
_entry.id   ea9a3fd2b83b50ac4f9c259a7a2b0efb
#
_cell.length_a   1.000
_cell.length_b   1.000
_cell.length_c   1.000
_cell.angle_alpha   90.00
_cell.angle_beta   90.00
_cell.angle_gamma   90.00
#
_symmetry.space_group_name_H-M   'P 1'
#
loop_
_entity.id
_entity.type
_entity.pdbx_description
1 polymer ?
#
loop_
_entity_poly.entity_id
_entity_poly.type
_entity_poly.pdbx_seq_one_letter_code
_entity_poly.pdbx_strand_id
1 'polypeptide(L)'
;MAINYGNWNYGTGRRKSSVARVFIKSGKGEITVNGKPIDAYFARETSRMIARQPLALTAHLTTFDIKVNVTGGGETGQAGAVRHGVTRALIDYDNALKLSLIHI
;
A
#
# COMPACT_ATOMS: atom_id res chain seq x y z
N MET A 1 6.54 -16.42 11.36
CA MET A 1 7.76 -15.73 11.77
C MET A 1 7.80 -14.34 11.18
N ALA A 2 8.06 -13.34 11.97
CA ALA A 2 8.16 -11.98 11.49
C ALA A 2 9.47 -11.75 10.76
N ILE A 3 9.41 -11.16 9.57
CA ILE A 3 10.60 -10.76 8.84
C ILE A 3 10.91 -9.32 9.26
N ASN A 4 12.14 -9.09 9.65
CA ASN A 4 12.58 -7.77 10.07
C ASN A 4 13.09 -6.96 8.88
N TYR A 5 12.41 -5.88 8.57
CA TYR A 5 12.81 -4.94 7.52
C TYR A 5 13.30 -3.62 8.12
N GLY A 6 13.93 -3.67 9.28
CA GLY A 6 14.34 -2.48 10.02
C GLY A 6 13.12 -1.81 10.66
N ASN A 7 12.91 -0.52 10.38
CA ASN A 7 11.78 0.22 10.93
C ASN A 7 10.52 0.13 10.07
N TRP A 8 10.53 -0.72 9.05
CA TRP A 8 9.42 -0.86 8.12
C TRP A 8 8.44 -1.94 8.58
N ASN A 9 7.15 -1.65 8.48
CA ASN A 9 6.12 -2.68 8.53
C ASN A 9 5.81 -3.13 7.11
N TYR A 10 5.39 -4.38 6.97
CA TYR A 10 5.31 -5.02 5.66
C TYR A 10 3.95 -5.65 5.42
N GLY A 11 3.47 -5.56 4.18
CA GLY A 11 2.28 -6.27 3.74
C GLY A 11 2.42 -6.69 2.29
N THR A 12 1.94 -7.89 1.97
CA THR A 12 1.88 -8.37 0.59
C THR A 12 0.44 -8.29 0.11
N GLY A 13 0.23 -7.71 -1.06
CA GLY A 13 -1.07 -7.63 -1.69
C GLY A 13 -1.09 -8.37 -3.01
N ARG A 14 -2.25 -8.95 -3.35
CA ARG A 14 -2.43 -9.66 -4.62
C ARG A 14 -3.79 -9.32 -5.23
N ARG A 15 -3.80 -9.18 -6.53
CA ARG A 15 -5.02 -8.97 -7.29
C ARG A 15 -4.84 -9.55 -8.69
N LYS A 16 -5.61 -10.60 -9.05
CA LYS A 16 -5.44 -11.31 -10.33
C LYS A 16 -3.99 -11.80 -10.43
N SER A 17 -3.26 -11.39 -11.47
CA SER A 17 -1.85 -11.76 -11.65
C SER A 17 -0.87 -10.75 -11.06
N SER A 18 -1.35 -9.71 -10.38
CA SER A 18 -0.49 -8.69 -9.80
C SER A 18 -0.12 -9.03 -8.36
N VAL A 19 1.14 -8.79 -7.99
CA VAL A 19 1.66 -8.97 -6.64
C VAL A 19 2.36 -7.69 -6.22
N ALA A 20 1.99 -7.16 -5.04
CA ALA A 20 2.59 -5.97 -4.48
C ALA A 20 3.25 -6.30 -3.15
N ARG A 21 4.47 -5.82 -2.96
CA ARG A 21 5.16 -5.83 -1.67
C ARG A 21 5.19 -4.40 -1.16
N VAL A 22 4.58 -4.19 -0.02
CA VAL A 22 4.38 -2.85 0.53
C VAL A 22 5.12 -2.71 1.85
N PHE A 23 5.94 -1.68 1.96
CA PHE A 23 6.70 -1.33 3.16
C PHE A 23 6.23 0.03 3.63
N ILE A 24 5.86 0.14 4.90
CA ILE A 24 5.43 1.41 5.50
C ILE A 24 6.25 1.72 6.74
N LYS A 25 6.49 3.00 6.98
CA LYS A 25 7.05 3.52 8.22
C LYS A 25 6.53 4.92 8.46
N SER A 26 6.63 5.40 9.69
CA SER A 26 6.26 6.78 10.02
C SER A 26 7.07 7.76 9.17
N GLY A 27 6.40 8.73 8.58
CA GLY A 27 7.05 9.67 7.69
C GLY A 27 6.16 10.84 7.32
N LYS A 28 6.32 11.33 6.10
CA LYS A 28 5.69 12.56 5.61
C LYS A 28 4.56 12.35 4.61
N GLY A 29 4.25 11.10 4.28
CA GLY A 29 3.21 10.79 3.29
C GLY A 29 3.77 10.56 1.88
N GLU A 30 5.05 10.28 1.75
CA GLU A 30 5.66 10.02 0.47
C GLU A 30 5.41 8.57 0.05
N ILE A 31 4.86 8.37 -1.16
CA ILE A 31 4.55 7.05 -1.68
C ILE A 31 5.34 6.84 -2.99
N THR A 32 6.17 5.82 -3.02
CA THR A 32 6.90 5.43 -4.22
C THR A 32 6.49 4.03 -4.66
N VAL A 33 6.33 3.85 -5.97
CA VAL A 33 5.97 2.57 -6.57
C VAL A 33 7.02 2.24 -7.62
N ASN A 34 7.73 1.14 -7.41
CA ASN A 34 8.82 0.70 -8.29
C ASN A 34 9.84 1.81 -8.54
N GLY A 35 10.18 2.57 -7.50
CA GLY A 35 11.16 3.64 -7.57
C GLY A 35 10.66 4.97 -8.12
N LYS A 36 9.37 5.09 -8.41
CA LYS A 36 8.76 6.33 -8.93
C LYS A 36 7.70 6.84 -7.97
N PRO A 37 7.47 8.15 -7.89
CA PRO A 37 6.32 8.66 -7.15
C PRO A 37 5.03 8.02 -7.67
N ILE A 38 4.07 7.78 -6.78
CA ILE A 38 2.81 7.13 -7.18
C ILE A 38 2.10 7.88 -8.31
N ASP A 39 2.18 9.20 -8.31
CA ASP A 39 1.53 10.03 -9.34
C ASP A 39 2.19 9.86 -10.72
N ALA A 40 3.47 9.49 -10.74
CA ALA A 40 4.17 9.20 -11.98
C ALA A 40 3.98 7.75 -12.44
N TYR A 41 3.81 6.84 -11.48
CA TYR A 41 3.67 5.41 -11.79
C TYR A 41 2.27 5.07 -12.31
N PHE A 42 1.22 5.49 -11.59
CA PHE A 42 -0.17 5.28 -12.00
C PHE A 42 -0.67 6.53 -12.72
N ALA A 43 -0.86 6.43 -14.03
CA ALA A 43 -1.33 7.54 -14.85
C ALA A 43 -2.78 7.93 -14.54
N ARG A 44 -3.62 6.96 -14.15
CA ARG A 44 -5.03 7.19 -13.90
C ARG A 44 -5.26 7.64 -12.47
N GLU A 45 -6.05 8.69 -12.29
CA GLU A 45 -6.43 9.16 -10.97
C GLU A 45 -7.17 8.09 -10.18
N THR A 46 -8.04 7.30 -10.85
CA THR A 46 -8.79 6.22 -10.20
C THR A 46 -7.86 5.17 -9.62
N SER A 47 -6.77 4.85 -10.31
CA SER A 47 -5.78 3.88 -9.81
C SER A 47 -5.07 4.42 -8.57
N ARG A 48 -4.71 5.69 -8.57
CA ARG A 48 -4.10 6.33 -7.40
C ARG A 48 -5.04 6.35 -6.20
N MET A 49 -6.32 6.63 -6.43
CA MET A 49 -7.34 6.62 -5.39
C MET A 49 -7.51 5.23 -4.79
N ILE A 50 -7.55 4.19 -5.63
CA ILE A 50 -7.66 2.80 -5.18
C ILE A 50 -6.48 2.44 -4.30
N ALA A 51 -5.27 2.76 -4.73
CA ALA A 51 -4.06 2.43 -3.99
C ALA A 51 -4.00 3.14 -2.64
N ARG A 52 -4.52 4.38 -2.55
CA ARG A 52 -4.53 5.19 -1.33
C ARG A 52 -5.71 4.93 -0.41
N GLN A 53 -6.70 4.17 -0.85
CA GLN A 53 -7.95 3.99 -0.10
C GLN A 53 -7.77 3.59 1.37
N PRO A 54 -6.90 2.61 1.69
CA PRO A 54 -6.70 2.24 3.10
C PRO A 54 -6.17 3.39 3.95
N LEU A 55 -5.32 4.23 3.37
CA LEU A 55 -4.76 5.39 4.08
C LEU A 55 -5.83 6.44 4.34
N ALA A 56 -6.70 6.68 3.36
CA ALA A 56 -7.80 7.63 3.51
C ALA A 56 -8.78 7.17 4.58
N LEU A 57 -9.12 5.88 4.58
CA LEU A 57 -10.08 5.31 5.53
C LEU A 57 -9.56 5.33 6.97
N THR A 58 -8.26 5.27 7.16
CA THR A 58 -7.65 5.28 8.49
C THR A 58 -7.07 6.63 8.88
N ALA A 59 -7.29 7.67 8.05
CA ALA A 59 -6.78 9.02 8.25
C ALA A 59 -5.24 9.09 8.32
N HIS A 60 -4.56 8.24 7.55
CA HIS A 60 -3.09 8.16 7.52
C HIS A 60 -2.48 8.60 6.19
N LEU A 61 -3.16 9.47 5.42
CA LEU A 61 -2.66 9.89 4.10
C LEU A 61 -1.28 10.55 4.14
N THR A 62 -0.96 11.25 5.22
CA THR A 62 0.31 11.97 5.36
C THR A 62 1.15 11.48 6.53
N THR A 63 0.80 10.34 7.11
CA THR A 63 1.44 9.82 8.31
C THR A 63 2.60 8.87 7.99
N PHE A 64 2.52 8.19 6.86
CA PHE A 64 3.47 7.14 6.50
C PHE A 64 4.21 7.44 5.21
N ASP A 65 5.48 7.07 5.19
CA ASP A 65 6.23 6.89 3.95
C ASP A 65 6.02 5.44 3.51
N ILE A 66 5.71 5.25 2.24
CA ILE A 66 5.35 3.94 1.69
C ILE A 66 6.22 3.63 0.48
N LYS A 67 6.81 2.47 0.50
CA LYS A 67 7.61 1.96 -0.61
C LYS A 67 6.95 0.69 -1.13
N VAL A 68 6.65 0.67 -2.41
CA VAL A 68 5.94 -0.44 -3.05
C VAL A 68 6.78 -1.01 -4.18
N ASN A 69 6.87 -2.34 -4.22
CA ASN A 69 7.35 -3.07 -5.38
C ASN A 69 6.18 -3.89 -5.90
N VAL A 70 5.73 -3.63 -7.12
CA VAL A 70 4.59 -4.33 -7.72
C VAL A 70 4.97 -4.87 -9.08
N THR A 71 4.50 -6.08 -9.38
CA THR A 71 4.75 -6.76 -10.64
C THR A 71 3.49 -7.46 -11.13
N GLY A 72 3.45 -7.71 -12.43
CA GLY A 72 2.39 -8.49 -13.06
C GLY A 72 1.12 -7.71 -13.32
N GLY A 73 0.32 -8.20 -14.26
CA GLY A 73 -0.98 -7.63 -14.58
C GLY A 73 -0.94 -6.23 -15.15
N GLY A 74 -2.10 -5.63 -15.29
CA GLY A 74 -2.25 -4.26 -15.78
C GLY A 74 -2.40 -3.26 -14.64
N GLU A 75 -2.57 -1.99 -14.99
CA GLU A 75 -2.64 -0.90 -14.02
C GLU A 75 -3.73 -1.10 -12.96
N THR A 76 -4.93 -1.51 -13.37
CA THR A 76 -6.04 -1.72 -12.45
C THR A 76 -5.74 -2.84 -11.45
N GLY A 77 -5.19 -3.95 -11.94
CA GLY A 77 -4.80 -5.07 -11.08
C GLY A 77 -3.69 -4.68 -10.13
N GLN A 78 -2.72 -3.92 -10.61
CA GLN A 78 -1.62 -3.44 -9.77
C GLN A 78 -2.11 -2.49 -8.68
N ALA A 79 -3.01 -1.56 -9.00
CA ALA A 79 -3.59 -0.66 -8.02
C ALA A 79 -4.35 -1.43 -6.94
N GLY A 80 -5.10 -2.46 -7.32
CA GLY A 80 -5.79 -3.33 -6.38
C GLY A 80 -4.84 -4.12 -5.50
N ALA A 81 -3.74 -4.62 -6.06
CA ALA A 81 -2.72 -5.33 -5.30
C ALA A 81 -2.03 -4.40 -4.29
N VAL A 82 -1.73 -3.17 -4.71
CA VAL A 82 -1.14 -2.16 -3.81
C VAL A 82 -2.11 -1.85 -2.67
N ARG A 83 -3.39 -1.64 -2.96
CA ARG A 83 -4.41 -1.40 -1.93
C ARG A 83 -4.41 -2.53 -0.89
N HIS A 84 -4.42 -3.77 -1.35
CA HIS A 84 -4.42 -4.93 -0.48
C HIS A 84 -3.13 -4.99 0.37
N GLY A 85 -1.98 -4.73 -0.24
CA GLY A 85 -0.70 -4.71 0.47
C GLY A 85 -0.61 -3.61 1.50
N VAL A 86 -1.09 -2.40 1.19
CA VAL A 86 -1.13 -1.29 2.14
C VAL A 86 -2.04 -1.63 3.31
N THR A 87 -3.21 -2.23 3.04
CA THR A 87 -4.13 -2.69 4.09
C THR A 87 -3.43 -3.62 5.06
N ARG A 88 -2.73 -4.61 4.54
CA ARG A 88 -2.04 -5.61 5.38
C ARG A 88 -0.86 -4.98 6.14
N ALA A 89 -0.13 -4.07 5.52
CA ALA A 89 0.96 -3.38 6.18
C ALA A 89 0.46 -2.48 7.32
N LEU A 90 -0.67 -1.81 7.13
CA LEU A 90 -1.29 -1.01 8.19
C LEU A 90 -1.74 -1.88 9.36
N ILE A 91 -2.33 -3.04 9.08
CA ILE A 91 -2.73 -3.98 10.13
C ILE A 91 -1.50 -4.51 10.87
N ASP A 92 -0.41 -4.76 10.16
CA ASP A 92 0.85 -5.16 10.78
C ASP A 92 1.41 -4.07 11.69
N TYR A 93 1.24 -2.81 11.29
CA TYR A 93 1.66 -1.66 12.09
C TYR A 93 0.78 -1.51 13.34
N ASP A 94 -0.54 -1.61 13.19
CA ASP A 94 -1.50 -1.45 14.28
C ASP A 94 -2.71 -2.36 14.02
N ASN A 95 -2.77 -3.46 14.75
CA ASN A 95 -3.84 -4.45 14.57
C ASN A 95 -5.24 -3.87 14.86
N ALA A 96 -5.34 -2.80 15.61
CA ALA A 96 -6.61 -2.12 15.87
C ALA A 96 -7.22 -1.54 14.58
N LEU A 97 -6.41 -1.24 13.58
CA LEU A 97 -6.89 -0.73 12.29
C LEU A 97 -7.65 -1.77 11.48
N LYS A 98 -7.57 -3.05 11.86
CA LYS A 98 -8.27 -4.13 11.16
C LYS A 98 -9.76 -3.89 11.07
N LEU A 99 -10.38 -3.38 12.14
CA LEU A 99 -11.82 -3.11 12.15
C LEU A 99 -12.20 -2.02 11.13
N SER A 100 -11.37 -1.01 10.97
CA SER A 100 -11.60 0.06 10.00
C SER A 100 -11.40 -0.39 8.56
N LEU A 101 -10.62 -1.44 8.33
CA LEU A 101 -10.20 -1.88 7.01
C LEU A 101 -10.94 -3.13 6.52
N ILE A 102 -11.79 -3.72 7.34
CA ILE A 102 -12.46 -4.99 7.06
C ILE A 102 -13.36 -4.94 5.83
N HIS A 103 -13.83 -3.77 5.45
CA HIS A 103 -14.77 -3.59 4.32
C HIS A 103 -14.10 -3.15 3.00
N ILE A 104 -12.79 -3.18 2.93
CA ILE A 104 -12.07 -2.80 1.71
C ILE A 104 -12.04 -3.97 0.72
#